data_7a7475f445c7a707c47fb9b3db493777
#
_entry.id   7a7475f445c7a707c47fb9b3db493777
#
_cell.length_a   1.000
_cell.length_b   1.000
_cell.length_c   1.000
_cell.angle_alpha   90.00
_cell.angle_beta   90.00
_cell.angle_gamma   90.00
#
_symmetry.space_group_name_H-M   'P 1'
#
loop_
_entity.id
_entity.type
_entity.pdbx_description
1 polymer ?
#
loop_
_entity_poly.entity_id
_entity_poly.type
_entity_poly.pdbx_seq_one_letter_code
_entity_poly.pdbx_strand_id
1 'polypeptide(L)'
;LRLAANGIKAYIFETLRPTPELSFAVRHLGCVAGINVTASHNPPEYNGYKVYWEDGAQVTAPKDHEIIDEVEHVTDFHTVKTMSKDDAIEAGLYQYIGEEIDVAYMEELKKQIIHPEIIKEVADELKIVYTPFHGTGNKPVRRILAELGFKHVYVVPEQERPDPAFTTLDYPNPEDPKAFTLALKLAKKVDADIVLATDPDADRLGIYAKDSKTGEDMPFTGNMSGMLIAEYILRERTATNRMPVDPVMVSTIVTTNMAAAIAADYNVELREVLTGFKYIGEQIKWMEQAGKGHYVFGPEESYGCLAGTHARDKDAIVASMALCEAAAYYKLRGKTI
;
A
#
# COMPACT_ATOMS: atom_id res chain seq x y z
N LEU A 1 -3.67 -5.86 -25.77
CA LEU A 1 -3.98 -6.15 -27.19
C LEU A 1 -5.21 -5.38 -27.67
N ARG A 2 -6.24 -5.21 -26.82
CA ARG A 2 -7.43 -4.40 -27.16
C ARG A 2 -7.08 -2.91 -27.29
N LEU A 3 -6.30 -2.39 -26.32
CA LEU A 3 -5.82 -1.00 -26.38
C LEU A 3 -4.98 -0.75 -27.63
N ALA A 4 -4.03 -1.62 -27.93
CA ALA A 4 -3.18 -1.50 -29.11
C ALA A 4 -3.99 -1.52 -30.42
N ALA A 5 -5.03 -2.37 -30.56
CA ALA A 5 -5.91 -2.41 -31.71
C ALA A 5 -6.71 -1.10 -31.93
N ASN A 6 -6.80 -0.25 -30.93
CA ASN A 6 -7.39 1.09 -30.98
C ASN A 6 -6.33 2.21 -31.00
N GLY A 7 -5.06 1.89 -31.29
CA GLY A 7 -3.97 2.86 -31.40
C GLY A 7 -3.46 3.41 -30.06
N ILE A 8 -3.82 2.77 -28.94
CA ILE A 8 -3.44 3.20 -27.59
C ILE A 8 -2.20 2.41 -27.16
N LYS A 9 -1.12 3.10 -26.83
CA LYS A 9 0.09 2.47 -26.27
C LYS A 9 -0.19 1.98 -24.85
N ALA A 10 0.15 0.70 -24.61
CA ALA A 10 -0.01 0.04 -23.32
C ALA A 10 1.35 -0.35 -22.72
N TYR A 11 1.59 0.07 -21.49
CA TYR A 11 2.67 -0.45 -20.66
C TYR A 11 2.13 -1.58 -19.81
N ILE A 12 2.83 -2.71 -19.77
CA ILE A 12 2.39 -3.92 -19.06
C ILE A 12 3.51 -4.40 -18.16
N PHE A 13 3.25 -4.55 -16.89
CA PHE A 13 4.21 -5.19 -16.01
C PHE A 13 4.48 -6.63 -16.45
N GLU A 14 5.74 -7.05 -16.49
CA GLU A 14 6.14 -8.40 -16.91
C GLU A 14 5.67 -9.50 -15.93
N THR A 15 5.49 -9.15 -14.65
CA THR A 15 4.95 -10.02 -13.59
C THR A 15 4.02 -9.21 -12.70
N LEU A 16 3.40 -9.87 -11.72
CA LEU A 16 2.49 -9.21 -10.76
C LEU A 16 3.21 -8.09 -9.99
N ARG A 17 2.51 -6.97 -9.79
CA ARG A 17 2.94 -5.82 -8.97
C ARG A 17 1.81 -5.38 -8.04
N PRO A 18 2.15 -4.70 -6.92
CA PRO A 18 1.17 -4.13 -6.00
C PRO A 18 0.29 -3.05 -6.63
N THR A 19 -0.92 -2.92 -6.10
CA THR A 19 -1.83 -1.80 -6.46
C THR A 19 -1.17 -0.42 -6.32
N PRO A 20 -0.48 -0.07 -5.21
CA PRO A 20 0.20 1.24 -5.10
C PRO A 20 1.30 1.45 -6.14
N GLU A 21 1.98 0.40 -6.57
CA GLU A 21 3.01 0.52 -7.60
C GLU A 21 2.43 0.82 -8.98
N LEU A 22 1.22 0.30 -9.29
CA LEU A 22 0.49 0.72 -10.48
C LEU A 22 0.13 2.22 -10.41
N SER A 23 -0.41 2.67 -9.28
CA SER A 23 -0.72 4.09 -9.04
C SER A 23 0.51 4.98 -9.27
N PHE A 24 1.66 4.56 -8.72
CA PHE A 24 2.94 5.21 -8.95
C PHE A 24 3.35 5.20 -10.43
N ALA A 25 3.28 4.05 -11.10
CA ALA A 25 3.70 3.89 -12.49
C ALA A 25 2.89 4.77 -13.45
N VAL A 26 1.57 4.90 -13.23
CA VAL A 26 0.71 5.79 -14.04
C VAL A 26 1.26 7.21 -14.01
N ARG A 27 1.62 7.72 -12.84
CA ARG A 27 2.18 9.06 -12.67
C ARG A 27 3.61 9.18 -13.19
N HIS A 28 4.45 8.22 -12.86
CA HIS A 28 5.86 8.20 -13.24
C HIS A 28 6.09 8.16 -14.75
N LEU A 29 5.26 7.41 -15.46
CA LEU A 29 5.31 7.27 -16.92
C LEU A 29 4.46 8.30 -17.66
N GLY A 30 3.68 9.13 -16.95
CA GLY A 30 2.76 10.09 -17.57
C GLY A 30 1.63 9.41 -18.35
N CYS A 31 1.12 8.27 -17.87
CA CYS A 31 0.02 7.57 -18.51
C CYS A 31 -1.30 8.33 -18.33
N VAL A 32 -2.21 8.20 -19.29
CA VAL A 32 -3.55 8.81 -19.21
C VAL A 32 -4.50 8.01 -18.31
N ALA A 33 -4.23 6.72 -18.13
CA ALA A 33 -5.01 5.83 -17.27
C ALA A 33 -4.20 4.59 -16.88
N GLY A 34 -4.62 3.92 -15.82
CA GLY A 34 -4.13 2.61 -15.40
C GLY A 34 -5.26 1.64 -15.13
N ILE A 35 -4.99 0.37 -15.27
CA ILE A 35 -5.95 -0.70 -15.04
C ILE A 35 -5.32 -1.75 -14.14
N ASN A 36 -6.00 -2.09 -13.05
CA ASN A 36 -5.63 -3.18 -12.18
C ASN A 36 -6.75 -4.25 -12.14
N VAL A 37 -6.37 -5.49 -12.40
CA VAL A 37 -7.27 -6.63 -12.28
C VAL A 37 -6.96 -7.33 -10.97
N THR A 38 -7.81 -7.13 -9.97
CA THR A 38 -7.62 -7.66 -8.61
C THR A 38 -8.97 -7.80 -7.90
N ALA A 39 -9.12 -8.85 -7.12
CA ALA A 39 -10.22 -8.99 -6.16
C ALA A 39 -9.83 -8.50 -4.75
N SER A 40 -8.65 -7.86 -4.61
CA SER A 40 -8.10 -7.45 -3.31
C SER A 40 -8.05 -8.64 -2.34
N HIS A 41 -8.67 -8.51 -1.18
CA HIS A 41 -8.74 -9.50 -0.10
C HIS A 41 -9.97 -10.42 -0.15
N ASN A 42 -10.73 -10.39 -1.25
CA ASN A 42 -11.92 -11.24 -1.40
C ASN A 42 -11.53 -12.72 -1.68
N PRO A 43 -12.45 -13.67 -1.44
CA PRO A 43 -12.25 -15.08 -1.79
C PRO A 43 -11.89 -15.32 -3.27
N PRO A 44 -11.26 -16.46 -3.61
CA PRO A 44 -10.69 -16.71 -4.94
C PRO A 44 -11.69 -16.73 -6.09
N GLU A 45 -12.97 -16.97 -5.84
CA GLU A 45 -14.03 -16.92 -6.84
C GLU A 45 -14.40 -15.51 -7.30
N TYR A 46 -13.95 -14.47 -6.60
CA TYR A 46 -14.18 -13.08 -6.97
C TYR A 46 -13.07 -12.56 -7.88
N ASN A 47 -13.43 -11.58 -8.68
CA ASN A 47 -12.48 -10.77 -9.43
C ASN A 47 -12.94 -9.32 -9.45
N GLY A 48 -12.04 -8.40 -9.80
CA GLY A 48 -12.31 -6.97 -9.84
C GLY A 48 -11.54 -6.28 -10.94
N TYR A 49 -12.03 -5.10 -11.31
CA TYR A 49 -11.45 -4.26 -12.34
C TYR A 49 -11.41 -2.83 -11.81
N LYS A 50 -10.23 -2.37 -11.37
CA LYS A 50 -10.01 -1.02 -10.86
C LYS A 50 -9.44 -0.14 -11.98
N VAL A 51 -10.01 1.04 -12.19
CA VAL A 51 -9.53 2.05 -13.15
C VAL A 51 -8.93 3.22 -12.43
N TYR A 52 -7.71 3.57 -12.82
CA TYR A 52 -6.94 4.72 -12.33
C TYR A 52 -6.85 5.77 -13.43
N TRP A 53 -6.87 7.05 -13.06
CA TRP A 53 -6.73 8.15 -14.03
C TRP A 53 -5.29 8.66 -14.07
N GLU A 54 -5.05 9.70 -14.86
CA GLU A 54 -3.70 10.28 -15.08
C GLU A 54 -2.98 10.74 -13.81
N ASP A 55 -3.73 11.06 -12.76
CA ASP A 55 -3.20 11.45 -11.46
C ASP A 55 -2.80 10.25 -10.57
N GLY A 56 -3.03 9.02 -11.03
CA GLY A 56 -2.75 7.79 -10.31
C GLY A 56 -3.80 7.41 -9.26
N ALA A 57 -4.91 8.16 -9.13
CA ALA A 57 -6.02 7.81 -8.26
C ALA A 57 -7.07 6.96 -8.98
N GLN A 58 -7.81 6.14 -8.22
CA GLN A 58 -9.02 5.51 -8.76
C GLN A 58 -10.02 6.59 -9.18
N VAL A 59 -10.72 6.34 -10.29
CA VAL A 59 -11.69 7.28 -10.84
C VAL A 59 -12.82 7.59 -9.86
N THR A 60 -13.20 8.85 -9.80
CA THR A 60 -14.36 9.38 -9.06
C THR A 60 -15.40 9.94 -10.02
N ALA A 61 -16.57 10.29 -9.50
CA ALA A 61 -17.62 10.94 -10.30
C ALA A 61 -17.14 12.30 -10.89
N PRO A 62 -17.51 12.65 -12.12
CA PRO A 62 -18.42 11.92 -13.02
C PRO A 62 -17.74 10.83 -13.87
N LYS A 63 -16.41 10.72 -13.83
CA LYS A 63 -15.61 9.88 -14.74
C LYS A 63 -15.93 8.39 -14.62
N ASP A 64 -16.20 7.91 -13.41
CA ASP A 64 -16.61 6.52 -13.16
C ASP A 64 -17.92 6.18 -13.88
N HIS A 65 -18.91 7.08 -13.85
CA HIS A 65 -20.18 6.92 -14.57
C HIS A 65 -19.98 6.96 -16.09
N GLU A 66 -19.20 7.92 -16.59
CA GLU A 66 -18.89 8.03 -18.03
C GLU A 66 -18.27 6.74 -18.58
N ILE A 67 -17.36 6.10 -17.82
CA ILE A 67 -16.73 4.85 -18.21
C ILE A 67 -17.74 3.69 -18.21
N ILE A 68 -18.60 3.59 -17.21
CA ILE A 68 -19.63 2.54 -17.14
C ILE A 68 -20.63 2.70 -18.29
N ASP A 69 -21.09 3.92 -18.58
CA ASP A 69 -21.98 4.19 -19.69
C ASP A 69 -21.39 3.70 -21.03
N GLU A 70 -20.10 3.94 -21.28
CA GLU A 70 -19.43 3.44 -22.48
C GLU A 70 -19.28 1.91 -22.51
N VAL A 71 -19.07 1.27 -21.35
CA VAL A 71 -19.05 -0.19 -21.23
C VAL A 71 -20.41 -0.79 -21.59
N GLU A 72 -21.51 -0.19 -21.12
CA GLU A 72 -22.88 -0.63 -21.38
C GLU A 72 -23.28 -0.46 -22.85
N HIS A 73 -22.71 0.49 -23.59
CA HIS A 73 -22.90 0.63 -25.04
C HIS A 73 -22.32 -0.54 -25.85
N VAL A 74 -21.41 -1.33 -25.29
CA VAL A 74 -20.85 -2.50 -25.98
C VAL A 74 -21.80 -3.70 -25.85
N THR A 75 -22.77 -3.79 -26.74
CA THR A 75 -23.77 -4.87 -26.76
C THR A 75 -23.33 -6.09 -27.57
N ASP A 76 -22.37 -5.95 -28.48
CA ASP A 76 -21.79 -7.04 -29.27
C ASP A 76 -20.27 -7.08 -29.12
N PHE A 77 -19.78 -8.09 -28.38
CA PHE A 77 -18.33 -8.28 -28.15
C PHE A 77 -17.54 -8.63 -29.42
N HIS A 78 -18.19 -9.07 -30.51
CA HIS A 78 -17.50 -9.31 -31.79
C HIS A 78 -17.04 -8.04 -32.49
N THR A 79 -17.60 -6.89 -32.11
CA THR A 79 -17.19 -5.57 -32.63
C THR A 79 -15.91 -5.05 -31.96
N VAL A 80 -15.50 -5.65 -30.84
CA VAL A 80 -14.32 -5.20 -30.09
C VAL A 80 -13.05 -5.58 -30.83
N LYS A 81 -12.35 -4.59 -31.36
CA LYS A 81 -11.09 -4.75 -32.08
C LYS A 81 -10.03 -5.47 -31.25
N THR A 82 -9.24 -6.29 -31.91
CA THR A 82 -8.08 -6.98 -31.31
C THR A 82 -6.91 -6.98 -32.28
N MET A 83 -5.71 -7.07 -31.75
CA MET A 83 -4.45 -7.15 -32.48
C MET A 83 -3.62 -8.28 -31.90
N SER A 84 -2.78 -8.93 -32.71
CA SER A 84 -1.83 -9.90 -32.17
C SER A 84 -0.80 -9.20 -31.25
N LYS A 85 -0.19 -9.95 -30.34
CA LYS A 85 0.84 -9.40 -29.45
C LYS A 85 2.08 -8.96 -30.25
N ASP A 86 2.47 -9.75 -31.24
CA ASP A 86 3.67 -9.48 -32.04
C ASP A 86 3.47 -8.21 -32.87
N ASP A 87 2.32 -8.07 -33.53
CA ASP A 87 1.97 -6.83 -34.25
C ASP A 87 1.93 -5.59 -33.33
N ALA A 88 1.40 -5.77 -32.11
CA ALA A 88 1.34 -4.67 -31.14
C ALA A 88 2.72 -4.25 -30.65
N ILE A 89 3.65 -5.19 -30.49
CA ILE A 89 5.06 -4.91 -30.13
C ILE A 89 5.76 -4.23 -31.31
N GLU A 90 5.62 -4.75 -32.53
CA GLU A 90 6.22 -4.18 -33.74
C GLU A 90 5.73 -2.75 -33.99
N ALA A 91 4.46 -2.50 -33.74
CA ALA A 91 3.86 -1.16 -33.84
C ALA A 91 4.27 -0.20 -32.67
N GLY A 92 5.05 -0.68 -31.69
CA GLY A 92 5.42 0.10 -30.52
C GLY A 92 4.27 0.44 -29.55
N LEU A 93 3.14 -0.26 -29.69
CA LEU A 93 1.92 -0.06 -28.90
C LEU A 93 1.80 -1.01 -27.69
N TYR A 94 2.75 -1.93 -27.52
CA TYR A 94 2.81 -2.85 -26.38
C TYR A 94 4.24 -2.89 -25.86
N GLN A 95 4.43 -2.45 -24.64
CA GLN A 95 5.75 -2.38 -24.02
C GLN A 95 5.71 -3.00 -22.62
N TYR A 96 6.64 -3.91 -22.34
CA TYR A 96 6.85 -4.38 -20.99
C TYR A 96 7.60 -3.35 -20.15
N ILE A 97 7.21 -3.26 -18.88
CA ILE A 97 7.87 -2.51 -17.82
C ILE A 97 8.13 -3.43 -16.62
N GLY A 98 9.07 -3.09 -15.78
CA GLY A 98 9.44 -3.94 -14.63
C GLY A 98 10.45 -3.27 -13.70
N GLU A 99 11.67 -3.80 -13.61
CA GLU A 99 12.68 -3.41 -12.62
C GLU A 99 12.97 -1.90 -12.59
N GLU A 100 12.90 -1.20 -13.71
CA GLU A 100 13.10 0.25 -13.75
C GLU A 100 12.04 1.01 -12.96
N ILE A 101 10.80 0.50 -12.96
CA ILE A 101 9.71 1.07 -12.16
C ILE A 101 9.85 0.65 -10.70
N ASP A 102 10.18 -0.62 -10.45
CA ASP A 102 10.41 -1.15 -9.09
C ASP A 102 11.49 -0.31 -8.37
N VAL A 103 12.61 -0.02 -9.05
CA VAL A 103 13.70 0.82 -8.50
C VAL A 103 13.22 2.24 -8.20
N ALA A 104 12.55 2.89 -9.15
CA ALA A 104 12.04 4.24 -8.97
C ALA A 104 11.02 4.32 -7.82
N TYR A 105 10.14 3.33 -7.72
CA TYR A 105 9.17 3.22 -6.63
C TYR A 105 9.86 3.06 -5.27
N MET A 106 10.84 2.16 -5.14
CA MET A 106 11.62 1.98 -3.89
C MET A 106 12.32 3.27 -3.47
N GLU A 107 12.88 4.04 -4.40
CA GLU A 107 13.53 5.32 -4.08
C GLU A 107 12.53 6.34 -3.53
N GLU A 108 11.28 6.37 -4.03
CA GLU A 108 10.24 7.25 -3.47
C GLU A 108 9.81 6.81 -2.06
N LEU A 109 9.69 5.49 -1.82
CA LEU A 109 9.38 4.98 -0.49
C LEU A 109 10.46 5.36 0.53
N LYS A 110 11.72 5.19 0.19
CA LYS A 110 12.85 5.52 1.09
C LYS A 110 12.88 6.97 1.54
N LYS A 111 12.31 7.91 0.76
CA LYS A 111 12.18 9.32 1.17
C LYS A 111 11.27 9.52 2.38
N GLN A 112 10.38 8.55 2.66
CA GLN A 112 9.45 8.63 3.79
C GLN A 112 10.10 8.23 5.13
N ILE A 113 11.25 7.55 5.12
CA ILE A 113 12.00 7.19 6.33
C ILE A 113 12.47 8.45 7.07
N ILE A 114 12.30 8.44 8.38
CA ILE A 114 12.65 9.59 9.23
C ILE A 114 14.00 9.36 9.92
N HIS A 115 14.24 8.16 10.42
CA HIS A 115 15.39 7.78 11.25
C HIS A 115 16.14 6.55 10.71
N PRO A 116 16.79 6.64 9.55
CA PRO A 116 17.51 5.48 8.98
C PRO A 116 18.66 5.00 9.87
N GLU A 117 19.21 5.85 10.74
CA GLU A 117 20.24 5.51 11.72
C GLU A 117 19.74 4.55 12.79
N ILE A 118 18.52 4.74 13.30
CA ILE A 118 17.91 3.88 14.34
C ILE A 118 17.75 2.45 13.83
N ILE A 119 17.37 2.28 12.57
CA ILE A 119 17.22 0.95 11.97
C ILE A 119 18.54 0.18 12.03
N LYS A 120 19.65 0.84 11.73
CA LYS A 120 20.98 0.23 11.76
C LYS A 120 21.38 -0.22 13.18
N GLU A 121 20.99 0.54 14.20
CA GLU A 121 21.32 0.23 15.59
C GLU A 121 20.61 -1.05 16.09
N VAL A 122 19.36 -1.30 15.66
CA VAL A 122 18.57 -2.47 16.10
C VAL A 122 18.49 -3.58 15.04
N ALA A 123 19.21 -3.46 13.94
CA ALA A 123 19.14 -4.39 12.80
C ALA A 123 19.40 -5.87 13.17
N ASP A 124 20.24 -6.10 14.18
CA ASP A 124 20.59 -7.44 14.67
C ASP A 124 19.63 -7.96 15.75
N GLU A 125 18.72 -7.13 16.24
CA GLU A 125 17.85 -7.49 17.37
C GLU A 125 16.37 -7.55 16.98
N LEU A 126 15.92 -6.68 16.03
CA LEU A 126 14.52 -6.61 15.64
C LEU A 126 14.16 -7.77 14.71
N LYS A 127 13.26 -8.63 15.16
CA LYS A 127 12.77 -9.78 14.43
C LYS A 127 11.37 -9.55 13.89
N ILE A 128 11.24 -9.62 12.58
CA ILE A 128 10.02 -9.37 11.84
C ILE A 128 9.56 -10.67 11.19
N VAL A 129 8.31 -11.08 11.43
CA VAL A 129 7.66 -12.11 10.61
C VAL A 129 6.76 -11.43 9.60
N TYR A 130 6.83 -11.88 8.36
CA TYR A 130 6.02 -11.34 7.27
C TYR A 130 5.30 -12.44 6.50
N THR A 131 4.05 -12.19 6.14
CA THR A 131 3.32 -13.01 5.17
C THR A 131 2.66 -12.13 4.10
N PRO A 132 2.87 -12.44 2.81
CA PRO A 132 2.21 -11.76 1.71
C PRO A 132 0.80 -12.30 1.41
N PHE A 133 0.29 -13.28 2.14
CA PHE A 133 -0.96 -13.99 1.82
C PHE A 133 -1.04 -14.42 0.34
N HIS A 134 0.06 -15.04 -0.18
CA HIS A 134 0.21 -15.42 -1.59
C HIS A 134 0.23 -14.25 -2.58
N GLY A 135 0.33 -13.01 -2.10
CA GLY A 135 0.12 -11.79 -2.87
C GLY A 135 1.39 -11.12 -3.40
N THR A 136 1.17 -9.97 -4.01
CA THR A 136 2.16 -9.16 -4.71
C THR A 136 3.14 -8.43 -3.78
N GLY A 137 2.79 -8.29 -2.50
CA GLY A 137 3.64 -7.64 -1.50
C GLY A 137 4.95 -8.40 -1.19
N ASN A 138 5.05 -9.69 -1.53
CA ASN A 138 6.21 -10.53 -1.19
C ASN A 138 7.55 -9.88 -1.57
N LYS A 139 7.72 -9.53 -2.84
CA LYS A 139 8.98 -8.95 -3.33
C LYS A 139 9.24 -7.54 -2.79
N PRO A 140 8.32 -6.58 -2.94
CA PRO A 140 8.60 -5.19 -2.58
C PRO A 140 8.74 -4.97 -1.06
N VAL A 141 7.95 -5.63 -0.21
CA VAL A 141 8.12 -5.51 1.25
C VAL A 141 9.47 -6.06 1.69
N ARG A 142 9.85 -7.23 1.20
CA ARG A 142 11.18 -7.82 1.53
C ARG A 142 12.31 -6.96 1.03
N ARG A 143 12.18 -6.41 -0.19
CA ARG A 143 13.18 -5.54 -0.79
C ARG A 143 13.39 -4.27 0.02
N ILE A 144 12.32 -3.54 0.32
CA ILE A 144 12.44 -2.30 1.08
C ILE A 144 13.03 -2.52 2.47
N LEU A 145 12.59 -3.56 3.19
CA LEU A 145 13.13 -3.88 4.50
C LEU A 145 14.62 -4.27 4.44
N ALA A 146 15.03 -5.04 3.42
CA ALA A 146 16.44 -5.39 3.22
C ALA A 146 17.30 -4.18 2.84
N GLU A 147 16.82 -3.31 1.94
CA GLU A 147 17.53 -2.08 1.54
C GLU A 147 17.67 -1.08 2.70
N LEU A 148 16.74 -1.09 3.66
CA LEU A 148 16.84 -0.30 4.89
C LEU A 148 17.77 -0.90 5.93
N GLY A 149 18.14 -2.19 5.79
CA GLY A 149 19.11 -2.84 6.64
C GLY A 149 18.52 -3.78 7.70
N PHE A 150 17.21 -4.06 7.70
CA PHE A 150 16.63 -5.08 8.58
C PHE A 150 17.17 -6.47 8.23
N LYS A 151 17.78 -7.16 9.21
CA LYS A 151 18.46 -8.45 8.97
C LYS A 151 17.59 -9.67 9.24
N HIS A 152 16.61 -9.55 10.12
CA HIS A 152 15.79 -10.66 10.59
C HIS A 152 14.35 -10.54 10.11
N VAL A 153 14.13 -10.71 8.81
CA VAL A 153 12.82 -10.77 8.18
C VAL A 153 12.53 -12.22 7.80
N TYR A 154 11.60 -12.85 8.52
CA TYR A 154 11.20 -14.25 8.34
C TYR A 154 9.88 -14.29 7.58
N VAL A 155 9.88 -14.82 6.36
CA VAL A 155 8.69 -14.97 5.55
C VAL A 155 8.04 -16.33 5.83
N VAL A 156 6.70 -16.37 5.89
CA VAL A 156 5.92 -17.61 6.02
C VAL A 156 6.06 -18.43 4.74
N PRO A 157 6.78 -19.58 4.75
CA PRO A 157 7.13 -20.30 3.52
C PRO A 157 5.91 -20.81 2.74
N GLU A 158 4.87 -21.22 3.47
CA GLU A 158 3.64 -21.76 2.89
C GLU A 158 2.81 -20.71 2.13
N GLN A 159 3.01 -19.43 2.45
CA GLN A 159 2.26 -18.29 1.90
C GLN A 159 3.12 -17.37 1.00
N GLU A 160 4.40 -17.71 0.82
CA GLU A 160 5.36 -16.88 0.08
C GLU A 160 5.06 -16.81 -1.42
N ARG A 161 4.65 -17.92 -2.01
CA ARG A 161 4.42 -18.02 -3.45
C ARG A 161 2.98 -17.69 -3.82
N PRO A 162 2.74 -17.06 -4.98
CA PRO A 162 1.39 -16.88 -5.49
C PRO A 162 0.64 -18.20 -5.58
N ASP A 163 -0.57 -18.23 -5.02
CA ASP A 163 -1.49 -19.35 -5.09
C ASP A 163 -2.90 -18.82 -5.39
N PRO A 164 -3.43 -19.01 -6.60
CA PRO A 164 -4.73 -18.46 -6.96
C PRO A 164 -5.92 -19.10 -6.21
N ALA A 165 -5.69 -20.25 -5.59
CA ALA A 165 -6.72 -20.93 -4.79
C ALA A 165 -6.65 -20.57 -3.30
N PHE A 166 -5.62 -19.83 -2.86
CA PHE A 166 -5.38 -19.47 -1.46
C PHE A 166 -5.48 -20.67 -0.49
N THR A 167 -4.86 -21.81 -0.86
CA THR A 167 -5.03 -23.12 -0.19
C THR A 167 -4.68 -23.12 1.30
N THR A 168 -4.00 -22.11 1.80
CA THR A 168 -3.62 -21.95 3.23
C THR A 168 -4.54 -21.01 4.01
N LEU A 169 -5.53 -20.41 3.35
CA LEU A 169 -6.43 -19.37 3.89
C LEU A 169 -7.87 -19.62 3.47
N ASP A 170 -8.84 -19.30 4.32
CA ASP A 170 -10.24 -19.23 3.91
C ASP A 170 -10.45 -18.07 2.91
N TYR A 171 -9.86 -16.92 3.21
CA TYR A 171 -9.70 -15.77 2.31
C TYR A 171 -8.55 -14.87 2.81
N PRO A 172 -7.86 -14.16 1.91
CA PRO A 172 -6.60 -13.46 2.22
C PRO A 172 -6.82 -12.06 2.79
N ASN A 173 -7.60 -11.95 3.86
CA ASN A 173 -7.94 -10.67 4.48
C ASN A 173 -7.13 -10.45 5.77
N PRO A 174 -6.31 -9.38 5.87
CA PRO A 174 -5.56 -9.06 7.09
C PRO A 174 -6.44 -8.63 8.28
N GLU A 175 -7.75 -8.47 8.09
CA GLU A 175 -8.72 -8.28 9.17
C GLU A 175 -9.11 -9.61 9.85
N ASP A 176 -8.90 -10.76 9.18
CA ASP A 176 -9.22 -12.07 9.74
C ASP A 176 -8.08 -12.62 10.60
N PRO A 177 -8.27 -12.80 11.92
CA PRO A 177 -7.27 -13.39 12.79
C PRO A 177 -6.82 -14.80 12.35
N LYS A 178 -7.71 -15.57 11.69
CA LYS A 178 -7.38 -16.92 11.21
C LYS A 178 -6.31 -16.91 10.13
N ALA A 179 -6.28 -15.85 9.30
CA ALA A 179 -5.29 -15.69 8.25
C ALA A 179 -3.84 -15.64 8.81
N PHE A 180 -3.68 -15.17 10.05
CA PHE A 180 -2.38 -15.09 10.73
C PHE A 180 -1.89 -16.39 11.39
N THR A 181 -2.66 -17.47 11.34
CA THR A 181 -2.33 -18.73 12.06
C THR A 181 -0.91 -19.21 11.79
N LEU A 182 -0.47 -19.25 10.53
CA LEU A 182 0.87 -19.68 10.16
C LEU A 182 1.94 -18.64 10.57
N ALA A 183 1.66 -17.38 10.40
CA ALA A 183 2.55 -16.29 10.75
C ALA A 183 2.80 -16.23 12.27
N LEU A 184 1.76 -16.38 13.09
CA LEU A 184 1.88 -16.44 14.56
C LEU A 184 2.63 -17.69 15.04
N LYS A 185 2.45 -18.83 14.36
CA LYS A 185 3.25 -20.04 14.63
C LYS A 185 4.73 -19.80 14.35
N LEU A 186 5.05 -19.14 13.24
CA LEU A 186 6.43 -18.78 12.90
C LEU A 186 6.97 -17.74 13.89
N ALA A 187 6.18 -16.75 14.27
CA ALA A 187 6.55 -15.71 15.24
C ALA A 187 6.99 -16.29 16.59
N LYS A 188 6.22 -17.25 17.12
CA LYS A 188 6.59 -17.97 18.34
C LYS A 188 7.89 -18.75 18.18
N LYS A 189 8.13 -19.37 17.02
CA LYS A 189 9.35 -20.15 16.75
C LYS A 189 10.61 -19.29 16.73
N VAL A 190 10.53 -18.08 16.16
CA VAL A 190 11.70 -17.19 16.01
C VAL A 190 11.78 -16.15 17.13
N ASP A 191 10.78 -16.09 18.00
CA ASP A 191 10.61 -15.07 19.03
C ASP A 191 10.57 -13.66 18.38
N ALA A 192 9.59 -13.45 17.51
CA ALA A 192 9.44 -12.22 16.74
C ALA A 192 8.94 -11.07 17.61
N ASP A 193 9.35 -9.85 17.28
CA ASP A 193 8.84 -8.61 17.89
C ASP A 193 7.52 -8.17 17.25
N ILE A 194 7.39 -8.32 15.92
CA ILE A 194 6.22 -7.94 15.16
C ILE A 194 5.91 -8.96 14.05
N VAL A 195 4.65 -9.02 13.69
CA VAL A 195 4.14 -9.83 12.56
C VAL A 195 3.38 -8.92 11.62
N LEU A 196 3.70 -9.00 10.34
CA LEU A 196 3.10 -8.22 9.26
C LEU A 196 2.41 -9.14 8.27
N ALA A 197 1.25 -8.74 7.78
CA ALA A 197 0.56 -9.40 6.67
C ALA A 197 0.01 -8.39 5.69
N THR A 198 0.30 -8.57 4.40
CA THR A 198 -0.33 -7.78 3.33
C THR A 198 -1.39 -8.62 2.63
N ASP A 199 -2.47 -7.99 2.20
CA ASP A 199 -3.43 -8.61 1.31
C ASP A 199 -2.84 -8.84 -0.11
N PRO A 200 -3.51 -9.58 -0.99
CA PRO A 200 -2.91 -9.99 -2.26
C PRO A 200 -2.46 -8.86 -3.18
N ASP A 201 -3.13 -7.73 -3.22
CA ASP A 201 -2.71 -6.58 -4.02
C ASP A 201 -1.92 -5.53 -3.22
N ALA A 202 -1.59 -5.87 -1.96
CA ALA A 202 -0.69 -5.15 -1.05
C ALA A 202 -1.06 -3.67 -0.87
N ASP A 203 -2.34 -3.38 -0.75
CA ASP A 203 -2.85 -2.07 -0.36
C ASP A 203 -3.24 -2.00 1.13
N ARG A 204 -3.35 -3.15 1.84
CA ARG A 204 -3.68 -3.27 3.27
C ARG A 204 -2.57 -3.97 4.05
N LEU A 205 -2.42 -3.57 5.31
CA LEU A 205 -1.44 -4.11 6.24
C LEU A 205 -2.08 -4.51 7.56
N GLY A 206 -2.10 -5.80 7.86
CA GLY A 206 -2.44 -6.34 9.19
C GLY A 206 -1.21 -6.53 10.05
N ILE A 207 -1.35 -6.36 11.36
CA ILE A 207 -0.25 -6.29 12.31
C ILE A 207 -0.57 -7.06 13.58
N TYR A 208 0.42 -7.80 14.08
CA TYR A 208 0.49 -8.25 15.47
C TYR A 208 1.81 -7.78 16.08
N ALA A 209 1.78 -7.40 17.33
CA ALA A 209 2.97 -7.05 18.09
C ALA A 209 2.94 -7.70 19.46
N LYS A 210 4.12 -7.97 20.00
CA LYS A 210 4.27 -8.57 21.32
C LYS A 210 3.89 -7.57 22.41
N ASP A 211 2.93 -7.92 23.24
CA ASP A 211 2.62 -7.15 24.46
C ASP A 211 3.76 -7.36 25.49
N SER A 212 4.39 -6.26 25.89
CA SER A 212 5.49 -6.28 26.85
C SER A 212 5.11 -6.76 28.24
N LYS A 213 3.82 -6.76 28.60
CA LYS A 213 3.34 -7.18 29.93
C LYS A 213 2.99 -8.66 29.97
N THR A 214 2.38 -9.20 28.92
CA THR A 214 1.90 -10.57 28.86
C THR A 214 2.84 -11.48 28.08
N GLY A 215 3.65 -10.93 27.18
CA GLY A 215 4.47 -11.67 26.22
C GLY A 215 3.67 -12.31 25.08
N GLU A 216 2.38 -12.02 24.97
CA GLU A 216 1.50 -12.52 23.93
C GLU A 216 1.50 -11.62 22.69
N ASP A 217 1.24 -12.23 21.53
CA ASP A 217 1.07 -11.48 20.28
C ASP A 217 -0.35 -10.90 20.23
N MET A 218 -0.46 -9.57 20.19
CA MET A 218 -1.71 -8.83 20.19
C MET A 218 -2.02 -8.28 18.80
N PRO A 219 -3.26 -8.47 18.28
CA PRO A 219 -3.68 -7.90 17.00
C PRO A 219 -3.91 -6.39 17.11
N PHE A 220 -3.55 -5.67 16.05
CA PHE A 220 -3.93 -4.28 15.88
C PHE A 220 -5.09 -4.19 14.88
N THR A 221 -6.12 -3.41 15.22
CA THR A 221 -7.14 -3.02 14.25
C THR A 221 -6.59 -1.99 13.27
N GLY A 222 -7.25 -1.80 12.13
CA GLY A 222 -6.83 -0.78 11.16
C GLY A 222 -6.78 0.62 11.77
N ASN A 223 -7.71 0.95 12.65
CA ASN A 223 -7.66 2.20 13.42
C ASN A 223 -6.42 2.29 14.33
N MET A 224 -6.07 1.21 15.03
CA MET A 224 -4.90 1.21 15.93
C MET A 224 -3.60 1.37 15.13
N SER A 225 -3.43 0.61 14.07
CA SER A 225 -2.23 0.69 13.23
C SER A 225 -2.12 2.03 12.51
N GLY A 226 -3.24 2.54 11.95
CA GLY A 226 -3.28 3.85 11.31
C GLY A 226 -2.90 4.98 12.26
N MET A 227 -3.42 4.98 13.49
CA MET A 227 -3.10 6.02 14.48
C MET A 227 -1.69 5.89 15.04
N LEU A 228 -1.18 4.66 15.21
CA LEU A 228 0.22 4.44 15.61
C LEU A 228 1.20 5.02 14.58
N ILE A 229 0.97 4.73 13.30
CA ILE A 229 1.82 5.25 12.21
C ILE A 229 1.66 6.78 12.10
N ALA A 230 0.44 7.30 12.18
CA ALA A 230 0.17 8.74 12.14
C ALA A 230 0.92 9.48 13.25
N GLU A 231 0.76 9.03 14.49
CA GLU A 231 1.42 9.65 15.65
C GLU A 231 2.94 9.60 15.52
N TYR A 232 3.48 8.45 15.13
CA TYR A 232 4.92 8.29 14.92
C TYR A 232 5.45 9.28 13.86
N ILE A 233 4.81 9.31 12.68
CA ILE A 233 5.24 10.19 11.58
C ILE A 233 5.15 11.67 11.99
N LEU A 234 4.03 12.09 12.55
CA LEU A 234 3.82 13.50 12.90
C LEU A 234 4.76 13.95 14.01
N ARG A 235 4.93 13.13 15.07
CA ARG A 235 5.87 13.41 16.15
C ARG A 235 7.30 13.54 15.66
N GLU A 236 7.79 12.52 14.95
CA GLU A 236 9.20 12.49 14.57
C GLU A 236 9.53 13.49 13.47
N ARG A 237 8.61 13.77 12.53
CA ARG A 237 8.79 14.88 11.57
C ARG A 237 8.79 16.24 12.25
N THR A 238 7.98 16.45 13.28
CA THR A 238 7.99 17.67 14.09
C THR A 238 9.31 17.81 14.85
N ALA A 239 9.75 16.74 15.53
CA ALA A 239 10.99 16.73 16.30
C ALA A 239 12.25 16.97 15.43
N THR A 240 12.22 16.52 14.18
CA THR A 240 13.34 16.65 13.22
C THR A 240 13.22 17.85 12.28
N ASN A 241 12.23 18.74 12.47
CA ASN A 241 11.92 19.88 11.61
C ASN A 241 11.69 19.47 10.13
N ARG A 242 11.08 18.31 9.89
CA ARG A 242 10.74 17.77 8.57
C ARG A 242 9.26 17.89 8.22
N MET A 243 8.47 18.56 9.06
CA MET A 243 7.07 18.85 8.71
C MET A 243 7.01 19.87 7.59
N PRO A 244 6.19 19.64 6.55
CA PRO A 244 5.99 20.64 5.50
C PRO A 244 5.23 21.87 6.05
N VAL A 245 5.23 22.93 5.29
CA VAL A 245 4.36 24.09 5.54
C VAL A 245 2.91 23.66 5.28
N ASP A 246 1.97 24.13 6.12
CA ASP A 246 0.55 23.78 6.03
C ASP A 246 0.29 22.26 5.90
N PRO A 247 0.74 21.44 6.88
CA PRO A 247 0.61 19.99 6.81
C PRO A 247 -0.84 19.54 6.92
N VAL A 248 -1.23 18.57 6.10
CA VAL A 248 -2.59 18.03 6.05
C VAL A 248 -2.59 16.51 6.22
N MET A 249 -3.41 16.03 7.15
CA MET A 249 -3.79 14.64 7.26
C MET A 249 -5.21 14.46 6.71
N VAL A 250 -5.44 13.39 5.96
CA VAL A 250 -6.77 13.12 5.38
C VAL A 250 -7.24 11.76 5.87
N SER A 251 -8.43 11.68 6.46
CA SER A 251 -9.02 10.42 6.91
C SER A 251 -10.48 10.28 6.44
N THR A 252 -11.08 9.12 6.65
CA THR A 252 -12.50 8.93 6.33
C THR A 252 -13.39 9.26 7.54
N ILE A 253 -14.66 9.61 7.27
CA ILE A 253 -15.67 9.90 8.32
C ILE A 253 -15.98 8.70 9.24
N VAL A 254 -15.53 7.49 8.88
CA VAL A 254 -15.69 6.26 9.69
C VAL A 254 -14.40 5.84 10.39
N THR A 255 -13.29 6.55 10.13
CA THR A 255 -12.04 6.38 10.86
C THR A 255 -12.17 6.97 12.28
N THR A 256 -11.39 6.46 13.22
CA THR A 256 -11.47 6.87 14.62
C THR A 256 -11.27 8.38 14.82
N ASN A 257 -12.03 8.99 15.73
CA ASN A 257 -11.86 10.39 16.16
C ASN A 257 -10.48 10.68 16.80
N MET A 258 -9.70 9.66 17.13
CA MET A 258 -8.33 9.84 17.59
C MET A 258 -7.46 10.55 16.55
N ALA A 259 -7.81 10.43 15.26
CA ALA A 259 -7.18 11.17 14.16
C ALA A 259 -7.21 12.69 14.40
N ALA A 260 -8.35 13.22 14.86
CA ALA A 260 -8.49 14.66 15.15
C ALA A 260 -7.62 15.10 16.35
N ALA A 261 -7.54 14.27 17.40
CA ALA A 261 -6.70 14.57 18.55
C ALA A 261 -5.20 14.59 18.17
N ILE A 262 -4.74 13.59 17.44
CA ILE A 262 -3.35 13.52 16.97
C ILE A 262 -3.02 14.71 16.05
N ALA A 263 -3.87 15.01 15.07
CA ALA A 263 -3.65 16.12 14.16
C ALA A 263 -3.54 17.46 14.90
N ALA A 264 -4.41 17.68 15.91
CA ALA A 264 -4.39 18.89 16.73
C ALA A 264 -3.10 19.02 17.54
N ASP A 265 -2.59 17.94 18.14
CA ASP A 265 -1.35 17.96 18.94
C ASP A 265 -0.12 18.40 18.13
N TYR A 266 -0.10 18.11 16.82
CA TYR A 266 1.02 18.44 15.93
C TYR A 266 0.75 19.64 15.01
N ASN A 267 -0.34 20.39 15.22
CA ASN A 267 -0.73 21.50 14.36
C ASN A 267 -0.93 21.12 12.89
N VAL A 268 -1.52 19.97 12.64
CA VAL A 268 -1.83 19.42 11.31
C VAL A 268 -3.31 19.64 11.03
N GLU A 269 -3.66 20.15 9.84
CA GLU A 269 -5.05 20.20 9.38
C GLU A 269 -5.57 18.78 9.16
N LEU A 270 -6.72 18.44 9.78
CA LEU A 270 -7.43 17.20 9.44
C LEU A 270 -8.53 17.50 8.44
N ARG A 271 -8.55 16.75 7.33
CA ARG A 271 -9.68 16.71 6.39
C ARG A 271 -10.35 15.35 6.47
N GLU A 272 -11.68 15.35 6.60
CA GLU A 272 -12.48 14.14 6.59
C GLU A 272 -13.23 14.01 5.26
N VAL A 273 -13.15 12.81 4.68
CA VAL A 273 -13.77 12.48 3.39
C VAL A 273 -14.70 11.27 3.53
N LEU A 274 -15.47 10.98 2.50
CA LEU A 274 -16.27 9.75 2.44
C LEU A 274 -15.37 8.51 2.42
N THR A 275 -15.95 7.36 2.78
CA THR A 275 -15.25 6.06 2.75
C THR A 275 -14.78 5.71 1.34
N GLY A 276 -13.54 5.31 1.23
CA GLY A 276 -12.87 4.95 -0.01
C GLY A 276 -11.65 5.82 -0.31
N PHE A 277 -10.50 5.18 -0.46
CA PHE A 277 -9.21 5.87 -0.61
C PHE A 277 -9.15 6.81 -1.83
N LYS A 278 -10.00 6.57 -2.83
CA LYS A 278 -10.16 7.46 -3.99
C LYS A 278 -10.44 8.92 -3.59
N TYR A 279 -11.18 9.14 -2.51
CA TYR A 279 -11.47 10.48 -1.99
C TYR A 279 -10.27 11.10 -1.25
N ILE A 280 -9.42 10.28 -0.62
CA ILE A 280 -8.13 10.74 -0.08
C ILE A 280 -7.20 11.14 -1.23
N GLY A 281 -7.10 10.29 -2.27
CA GLY A 281 -6.35 10.60 -3.48
C GLY A 281 -6.79 11.90 -4.17
N GLU A 282 -8.10 12.14 -4.21
CA GLU A 282 -8.69 13.38 -4.74
C GLU A 282 -8.29 14.63 -3.94
N GLN A 283 -8.24 14.54 -2.60
CA GLN A 283 -7.74 15.63 -1.76
C GLN A 283 -6.27 15.94 -2.04
N ILE A 284 -5.43 14.91 -2.24
CA ILE A 284 -4.03 15.12 -2.60
C ILE A 284 -3.91 15.86 -3.93
N LYS A 285 -4.70 15.46 -4.95
CA LYS A 285 -4.76 16.15 -6.24
C LYS A 285 -5.14 17.62 -6.11
N TRP A 286 -6.18 17.91 -5.33
CA TRP A 286 -6.64 19.30 -5.15
C TRP A 286 -5.62 20.17 -4.41
N MET A 287 -4.89 19.61 -3.42
CA MET A 287 -3.79 20.32 -2.76
C MET A 287 -2.66 20.64 -3.74
N GLU A 288 -2.25 19.69 -4.57
CA GLU A 288 -1.22 19.90 -5.61
C GLU A 288 -1.65 20.96 -6.62
N GLN A 289 -2.89 20.91 -7.10
CA GLN A 289 -3.43 21.89 -8.07
C GLN A 289 -3.56 23.29 -7.48
N ALA A 290 -3.94 23.38 -6.21
CA ALA A 290 -4.08 24.66 -5.50
C ALA A 290 -2.73 25.24 -5.05
N GLY A 291 -1.66 24.44 -5.01
CA GLY A 291 -0.37 24.81 -4.41
C GLY A 291 -0.50 25.20 -2.93
N LYS A 292 -1.48 24.63 -2.22
CA LYS A 292 -1.80 24.94 -0.82
C LYS A 292 -2.21 23.67 -0.07
N GLY A 293 -1.66 23.52 1.15
CA GLY A 293 -1.76 22.30 1.93
C GLY A 293 -0.77 21.26 1.42
N HIS A 294 -0.15 20.52 2.34
CA HIS A 294 0.81 19.47 2.01
C HIS A 294 0.40 18.19 2.72
N TYR A 295 -0.01 17.21 1.93
CA TYR A 295 -0.40 15.90 2.45
C TYR A 295 0.78 15.22 3.15
N VAL A 296 0.54 14.71 4.35
CA VAL A 296 1.53 14.01 5.18
C VAL A 296 1.20 12.54 5.33
N PHE A 297 -0.05 12.25 5.67
CA PHE A 297 -0.52 10.89 5.96
C PHE A 297 -2.04 10.78 5.81
N GLY A 298 -2.52 9.60 5.43
CA GLY A 298 -3.96 9.31 5.39
C GLY A 298 -4.24 7.84 5.66
N PRO A 299 -4.96 7.53 6.75
CA PRO A 299 -5.41 6.19 7.09
C PRO A 299 -6.87 5.95 6.70
N GLU A 300 -7.19 4.68 6.48
CA GLU A 300 -8.55 4.13 6.53
C GLU A 300 -8.66 3.12 7.68
N GLU A 301 -9.85 2.97 8.25
CA GLU A 301 -10.13 1.96 9.28
C GLU A 301 -9.97 0.52 8.76
N SER A 302 -10.05 0.34 7.44
CA SER A 302 -9.94 -0.94 6.73
C SER A 302 -8.49 -1.36 6.45
N TYR A 303 -7.59 -1.09 7.39
CA TYR A 303 -6.19 -1.57 7.37
C TYR A 303 -5.29 -0.97 6.28
N GLY A 304 -5.74 0.08 5.58
CA GLY A 304 -4.96 0.75 4.56
C GLY A 304 -4.52 2.15 4.96
N CYS A 305 -3.36 2.59 4.50
CA CYS A 305 -2.90 3.96 4.65
C CYS A 305 -1.89 4.33 3.55
N LEU A 306 -1.61 5.63 3.45
CA LEU A 306 -0.56 6.16 2.59
C LEU A 306 0.26 7.21 3.34
N ALA A 307 1.57 7.05 3.35
CA ALA A 307 2.53 8.07 3.77
C ALA A 307 3.24 8.63 2.53
N GLY A 308 3.25 9.96 2.39
CA GLY A 308 3.81 10.61 1.20
C GLY A 308 2.84 10.67 0.01
N THR A 309 3.35 11.14 -1.14
CA THR A 309 2.52 11.45 -2.32
C THR A 309 2.98 10.73 -3.59
N HIS A 310 3.76 9.67 -3.45
CA HIS A 310 4.26 8.88 -4.58
C HIS A 310 3.14 8.10 -5.30
N ALA A 311 2.16 7.64 -4.55
CA ALA A 311 0.93 6.98 -5.02
C ALA A 311 -0.31 7.79 -4.66
N ARG A 312 -1.49 7.33 -5.10
CA ARG A 312 -2.82 7.89 -4.80
C ARG A 312 -3.80 6.82 -4.32
N ASP A 313 -3.26 5.70 -3.90
CA ASP A 313 -3.99 4.62 -3.24
C ASP A 313 -3.23 4.17 -2.00
N LYS A 314 -3.86 3.35 -1.17
CA LYS A 314 -3.25 2.73 0.01
C LYS A 314 -1.98 1.98 -0.39
N ASP A 315 -0.98 2.03 0.45
CA ASP A 315 0.31 1.42 0.20
C ASP A 315 0.80 0.64 1.42
N ALA A 316 0.63 -0.69 1.37
CA ALA A 316 1.07 -1.56 2.45
C ALA A 316 2.59 -1.70 2.52
N ILE A 317 3.33 -1.36 1.45
CA ILE A 317 4.78 -1.41 1.44
C ILE A 317 5.34 -0.24 2.26
N VAL A 318 4.86 0.99 2.00
CA VAL A 318 5.25 2.16 2.80
C VAL A 318 4.76 2.05 4.24
N ALA A 319 3.56 1.47 4.46
CA ALA A 319 3.03 1.22 5.79
C ALA A 319 3.90 0.21 6.58
N SER A 320 4.32 -0.89 5.94
CA SER A 320 5.24 -1.88 6.53
C SER A 320 6.58 -1.24 6.91
N MET A 321 7.10 -0.40 6.02
CA MET A 321 8.33 0.34 6.24
C MET A 321 8.22 1.28 7.45
N ALA A 322 7.20 2.12 7.50
CA ALA A 322 6.97 3.08 8.59
C ALA A 322 6.74 2.38 9.93
N LEU A 323 6.02 1.25 9.93
CA LEU A 323 5.80 0.48 11.14
C LEU A 323 7.07 -0.19 11.65
N CYS A 324 7.89 -0.76 10.75
CA CYS A 324 9.17 -1.35 11.14
C CYS A 324 10.14 -0.29 11.68
N GLU A 325 10.13 0.93 11.13
CA GLU A 325 10.89 2.06 11.67
C GLU A 325 10.39 2.44 13.06
N ALA A 326 9.06 2.53 13.27
CA ALA A 326 8.47 2.79 14.58
C ALA A 326 8.84 1.69 15.60
N ALA A 327 8.78 0.41 15.19
CA ALA A 327 9.19 -0.70 16.04
C ALA A 327 10.68 -0.62 16.44
N ALA A 328 11.54 -0.27 15.49
CA ALA A 328 12.96 -0.02 15.75
C ALA A 328 13.17 1.14 16.75
N TYR A 329 12.43 2.23 16.56
CA TYR A 329 12.45 3.39 17.44
C TYR A 329 12.08 3.04 18.88
N TYR A 330 10.99 2.28 19.09
CA TYR A 330 10.55 1.88 20.41
C TYR A 330 11.46 0.81 21.02
N LYS A 331 11.94 -0.16 20.23
CA LYS A 331 12.87 -1.20 20.69
C LYS A 331 14.17 -0.61 21.25
N LEU A 332 14.75 0.39 20.60
CA LEU A 332 15.92 1.11 21.06
C LEU A 332 15.71 1.78 22.43
N ARG A 333 14.45 2.06 22.77
CA ARG A 333 14.04 2.65 24.07
C ARG A 333 13.54 1.63 25.08
N GLY A 334 13.75 0.34 24.83
CA GLY A 334 13.31 -0.76 25.67
C GLY A 334 11.79 -0.93 25.74
N LYS A 335 11.08 -0.54 24.66
CA LYS A 335 9.61 -0.62 24.56
C LYS A 335 9.21 -1.48 23.37
N THR A 336 7.98 -1.99 23.41
CA THR A 336 7.25 -2.51 22.23
C THR A 336 6.37 -1.42 21.62
N ILE A 337 5.87 -1.66 20.42
CA ILE A 337 4.89 -0.76 19.78
C ILE A 337 3.51 -0.92 20.41
#